data_63ed58694917630e24eda75893aef9fe
#
_entry.id   63ed58694917630e24eda75893aef9fe
#
_cell.length_a   1.000
_cell.length_b   1.000
_cell.length_c   1.000
_cell.angle_alpha   90.00
_cell.angle_beta   90.00
_cell.angle_gamma   90.00
#
_symmetry.space_group_name_H-M   'P 1'
#
loop_
_entity.id
_entity.type
_entity.pdbx_description
1 polymer ?
#
loop_
_entity_poly.entity_id
_entity_poly.type
_entity_poly.pdbx_seq_one_letter_code
_entity_poly.pdbx_strand_id
1 'polypeptide(L)'
;MSGFLDHAASAPSLTPASLVQGRPLVILAPHPDDETLGCGALLFDAAAQGTPCHVICVTDGTRSHPGSRRWPAPVLAATRAAELRAACAILAPAARVTCLGYPDCAAPDDAQAAERVSALIAPDALVLATWEHDPHVDHQQVARLAMRLAAMRADLALAFYPVWGRFTDHAAEVRLIAASDAAVAAKRRALACHRSQMTGLIDDDPTGFVMTDTHQAHFLTHPEIVIAP
;
A
#
# COMPACT_ATOMS: atom_id res chain seq x y z
N MET A 1 25.98 11.11 1.37
CA MET A 1 25.46 9.81 1.85
C MET A 1 24.53 9.30 0.75
N SER A 2 24.63 8.04 0.35
CA SER A 2 23.73 7.44 -0.64
C SER A 2 22.37 7.25 0.02
N GLY A 3 21.27 7.72 -0.62
CA GLY A 3 19.93 7.55 -0.13
C GLY A 3 19.40 6.13 -0.31
N PHE A 4 18.21 5.84 0.22
CA PHE A 4 17.57 4.53 0.10
C PHE A 4 17.52 4.02 -1.35
N LEU A 5 17.16 4.89 -2.30
CA LEU A 5 17.06 4.53 -3.73
C LEU A 5 18.41 4.14 -4.35
N ASP A 6 19.52 4.76 -3.93
CA ASP A 6 20.84 4.39 -4.41
C ASP A 6 21.22 2.97 -3.98
N HIS A 7 20.86 2.57 -2.75
CA HIS A 7 21.03 1.19 -2.27
C HIS A 7 20.09 0.22 -3.02
N ALA A 8 18.85 0.62 -3.24
CA ALA A 8 17.88 -0.21 -3.94
C ALA A 8 18.24 -0.46 -5.40
N ALA A 9 18.91 0.48 -6.07
CA ALA A 9 19.24 0.37 -7.50
C ALA A 9 20.07 -0.88 -7.87
N SER A 10 20.86 -1.40 -6.95
CA SER A 10 21.68 -2.61 -7.13
C SER A 10 21.11 -3.87 -6.46
N ALA A 11 19.91 -3.77 -5.89
CA ALA A 11 19.29 -4.88 -5.17
C ALA A 11 18.86 -6.02 -6.12
N PRO A 12 18.93 -7.28 -5.66
CA PRO A 12 18.46 -8.40 -6.45
C PRO A 12 16.96 -8.33 -6.67
N SER A 13 16.51 -8.83 -7.83
CA SER A 13 15.10 -8.88 -8.19
C SER A 13 14.46 -10.22 -7.80
N LEU A 14 13.20 -10.17 -7.41
CA LEU A 14 12.32 -11.31 -7.19
C LEU A 14 11.14 -11.26 -8.16
N THR A 15 10.74 -12.42 -8.67
CA THR A 15 9.44 -12.50 -9.35
C THR A 15 8.30 -12.49 -8.33
N PRO A 16 7.09 -12.02 -8.68
CA PRO A 16 5.92 -12.13 -7.81
C PRO A 16 5.70 -13.56 -7.29
N ALA A 17 5.83 -14.57 -8.16
CA ALA A 17 5.70 -15.98 -7.78
C ALA A 17 6.73 -16.41 -6.73
N SER A 18 7.99 -15.99 -6.86
CA SER A 18 9.04 -16.35 -5.90
C SER A 18 8.89 -15.64 -4.55
N LEU A 19 8.25 -14.47 -4.54
CA LEU A 19 7.91 -13.77 -3.29
C LEU A 19 6.72 -14.43 -2.59
N VAL A 20 5.64 -14.67 -3.33
CA VAL A 20 4.37 -15.18 -2.78
C VAL A 20 4.46 -16.66 -2.39
N GLN A 21 5.22 -17.48 -3.13
CA GLN A 21 5.44 -18.91 -2.87
C GLN A 21 4.15 -19.73 -2.67
N GLY A 22 3.09 -19.39 -3.44
CA GLY A 22 1.79 -20.07 -3.35
C GLY A 22 0.91 -19.67 -2.18
N ARG A 23 1.35 -18.73 -1.33
CA ARG A 23 0.58 -18.21 -0.20
C ARG A 23 -0.49 -17.24 -0.67
N PRO A 24 -1.63 -17.11 0.04
CA PRO A 24 -2.50 -15.95 -0.14
C PRO A 24 -1.75 -14.65 0.10
N LEU A 25 -1.99 -13.63 -0.74
CA LEU A 25 -1.35 -12.32 -0.61
C LEU A 25 -2.30 -11.35 0.10
N VAL A 26 -1.85 -10.77 1.20
CA VAL A 26 -2.56 -9.71 1.93
C VAL A 26 -1.75 -8.43 1.92
N ILE A 27 -2.36 -7.34 1.48
CA ILE A 27 -1.74 -6.01 1.52
C ILE A 27 -2.45 -5.19 2.60
N LEU A 28 -1.72 -4.77 3.63
CA LEU A 28 -2.18 -3.79 4.61
C LEU A 28 -1.76 -2.40 4.13
N ALA A 29 -2.73 -1.63 3.66
CA ALA A 29 -2.52 -0.27 3.19
C ALA A 29 -3.00 0.73 4.26
N PRO A 30 -2.15 1.63 4.76
CA PRO A 30 -2.57 2.70 5.66
C PRO A 30 -3.70 3.55 5.07
N HIS A 31 -3.54 3.99 3.82
CA HIS A 31 -4.49 4.86 3.14
C HIS A 31 -4.95 4.26 1.80
N PRO A 32 -6.10 4.72 1.27
CA PRO A 32 -6.56 4.33 -0.07
C PRO A 32 -5.65 4.95 -1.14
N ASP A 33 -4.66 4.25 -1.64
CA ASP A 33 -3.67 4.50 -2.69
C ASP A 33 -2.33 3.80 -2.42
N ASP A 34 -1.98 3.53 -1.15
CA ASP A 34 -0.70 2.92 -0.76
C ASP A 34 -0.52 1.51 -1.37
N GLU A 35 -1.60 0.72 -1.49
CA GLU A 35 -1.58 -0.58 -2.14
C GLU A 35 -1.18 -0.48 -3.61
N THR A 36 -1.66 0.54 -4.30
CA THR A 36 -1.34 0.80 -5.70
C THR A 36 0.07 1.35 -5.86
N LEU A 37 0.47 2.29 -4.99
CA LEU A 37 1.81 2.89 -5.01
C LEU A 37 2.90 1.87 -4.73
N GLY A 38 2.76 1.12 -3.65
CA GLY A 38 3.79 0.19 -3.16
C GLY A 38 3.77 -1.18 -3.81
N CYS A 39 2.59 -1.70 -4.16
CA CYS A 39 2.38 -3.11 -4.50
C CYS A 39 1.47 -3.34 -5.72
N GLY A 40 1.12 -2.32 -6.50
CA GLY A 40 0.12 -2.46 -7.58
C GLY A 40 0.52 -3.45 -8.66
N ALA A 41 1.77 -3.42 -9.12
CA ALA A 41 2.26 -4.34 -10.13
C ALA A 41 2.41 -5.77 -9.58
N LEU A 42 2.91 -5.92 -8.35
CA LEU A 42 2.95 -7.19 -7.63
C LEU A 42 1.55 -7.80 -7.49
N LEU A 43 0.58 -7.00 -7.08
CA LEU A 43 -0.81 -7.43 -6.91
C LEU A 43 -1.42 -7.95 -8.21
N PHE A 44 -1.16 -7.24 -9.33
CA PHE A 44 -1.62 -7.65 -10.65
C PHE A 44 -1.03 -9.00 -11.07
N ASP A 45 0.28 -9.15 -11.01
CA ASP A 45 0.95 -10.37 -11.44
C ASP A 45 0.60 -11.57 -10.53
N ALA A 46 0.48 -11.35 -9.22
CA ALA A 46 0.05 -12.39 -8.29
C ALA A 46 -1.38 -12.85 -8.59
N ALA A 47 -2.30 -11.91 -8.80
CA ALA A 47 -3.69 -12.24 -9.15
C ALA A 47 -3.80 -12.95 -10.52
N ALA A 48 -3.02 -12.51 -11.51
CA ALA A 48 -2.98 -13.17 -12.85
C ALA A 48 -2.47 -14.62 -12.77
N GLN A 49 -1.68 -14.96 -11.76
CA GLN A 49 -1.19 -16.31 -11.47
C GLN A 49 -2.16 -17.13 -10.60
N GLY A 50 -3.34 -16.60 -10.28
CA GLY A 50 -4.35 -17.27 -9.48
C GLY A 50 -4.14 -17.19 -7.97
N THR A 51 -3.22 -16.33 -7.49
CA THR A 51 -3.03 -16.09 -6.06
C THR A 51 -4.27 -15.44 -5.45
N PRO A 52 -4.85 -16.00 -4.36
CA PRO A 52 -5.89 -15.30 -3.61
C PRO A 52 -5.34 -14.00 -3.01
N CYS A 53 -5.96 -12.87 -3.34
CA CYS A 53 -5.51 -11.54 -2.91
C CYS A 53 -6.55 -10.87 -2.02
N HIS A 54 -6.07 -10.16 -0.98
CA HIS A 54 -6.90 -9.35 -0.10
C HIS A 54 -6.19 -8.01 0.18
N VAL A 55 -6.84 -6.90 -0.12
CA VAL A 55 -6.39 -5.56 0.25
C VAL A 55 -7.19 -5.10 1.46
N ILE A 56 -6.50 -4.77 2.54
CA ILE A 56 -7.07 -4.24 3.78
C ILE A 56 -6.56 -2.82 3.95
N CYS A 57 -7.43 -1.84 3.69
CA CYS A 57 -7.14 -0.44 3.91
C CYS A 57 -7.52 -0.06 5.35
N VAL A 58 -6.58 0.50 6.10
CA VAL A 58 -6.73 0.70 7.55
C VAL A 58 -7.46 1.99 7.87
N THR A 59 -7.04 3.13 7.33
CA THR A 59 -7.66 4.42 7.61
C THR A 59 -8.57 4.90 6.49
N ASP A 60 -9.34 5.93 6.77
CA ASP A 60 -10.25 6.56 5.81
C ASP A 60 -9.59 7.62 4.91
N GLY A 61 -8.35 8.03 5.23
CA GLY A 61 -7.55 8.99 4.46
C GLY A 61 -8.14 10.41 4.41
N THR A 62 -8.97 10.78 5.37
CA THR A 62 -9.74 12.04 5.30
C THR A 62 -8.94 13.30 5.65
N ARG A 63 -7.72 13.15 6.19
CA ARG A 63 -6.85 14.30 6.51
C ARG A 63 -6.03 14.78 5.33
N SER A 64 -6.19 14.18 4.15
CA SER A 64 -5.56 14.70 2.95
C SER A 64 -6.04 16.10 2.57
N HIS A 65 -7.33 16.45 2.82
CA HIS A 65 -7.91 17.75 2.49
C HIS A 65 -8.80 18.27 3.63
N PRO A 66 -8.21 18.59 4.80
CA PRO A 66 -8.98 18.94 5.99
C PRO A 66 -9.69 20.29 5.89
N GLY A 67 -9.26 21.17 5.00
CA GLY A 67 -9.83 22.50 4.77
C GLY A 67 -10.96 22.54 3.73
N SER A 68 -11.19 21.44 2.98
CA SER A 68 -12.21 21.43 1.94
C SER A 68 -13.63 21.48 2.52
N ARG A 69 -14.44 22.41 2.01
CA ARG A 69 -15.86 22.52 2.35
C ARG A 69 -16.75 21.72 1.41
N ARG A 70 -16.31 21.51 0.18
CA ARG A 70 -17.04 20.71 -0.82
C ARG A 70 -16.85 19.21 -0.65
N TRP A 71 -15.75 18.82 0.03
CA TRP A 71 -15.39 17.45 0.31
C TRP A 71 -15.26 17.21 1.82
N PRO A 72 -16.34 17.35 2.59
CA PRO A 72 -16.29 17.05 4.03
C PRO A 72 -15.88 15.61 4.28
N ALA A 73 -15.30 15.32 5.43
CA ALA A 73 -14.67 14.03 5.73
C ALA A 73 -15.49 12.79 5.32
N PRO A 74 -16.83 12.69 5.56
CA PRO A 74 -17.59 11.52 5.12
C PRO A 74 -17.66 11.36 3.60
N VAL A 75 -17.71 12.47 2.85
CA VAL A 75 -17.72 12.46 1.38
C VAL A 75 -16.35 12.04 0.85
N LEU A 76 -15.28 12.60 1.41
CA LEU A 76 -13.91 12.28 1.04
C LEU A 76 -13.59 10.80 1.32
N ALA A 77 -13.95 10.28 2.50
CA ALA A 77 -13.79 8.87 2.86
C ALA A 77 -14.50 7.94 1.87
N ALA A 78 -15.77 8.24 1.56
CA ALA A 78 -16.53 7.44 0.59
C ALA A 78 -15.91 7.48 -0.81
N THR A 79 -15.41 8.64 -1.24
CA THR A 79 -14.76 8.83 -2.53
C THR A 79 -13.46 8.03 -2.59
N ARG A 80 -12.57 8.19 -1.61
CA ARG A 80 -11.29 7.46 -1.56
C ARG A 80 -11.48 5.94 -1.50
N ALA A 81 -12.48 5.47 -0.74
CA ALA A 81 -12.84 4.06 -0.70
C ALA A 81 -13.38 3.54 -2.06
N ALA A 82 -14.10 4.37 -2.82
CA ALA A 82 -14.55 4.02 -4.17
C ALA A 82 -13.37 3.99 -5.16
N GLU A 83 -12.45 4.94 -5.07
CA GLU A 83 -11.21 5.01 -5.87
C GLU A 83 -10.33 3.77 -5.63
N LEU A 84 -10.14 3.38 -4.37
CA LEU A 84 -9.44 2.14 -4.00
C LEU A 84 -10.07 0.90 -4.64
N ARG A 85 -11.41 0.76 -4.56
CA ARG A 85 -12.10 -0.39 -5.16
C ARG A 85 -11.96 -0.38 -6.69
N ALA A 86 -12.00 0.79 -7.32
CA ALA A 86 -11.81 0.92 -8.77
C ALA A 86 -10.38 0.54 -9.18
N ALA A 87 -9.37 0.96 -8.41
CA ALA A 87 -7.99 0.58 -8.61
C ALA A 87 -7.79 -0.95 -8.46
N CYS A 88 -8.30 -1.53 -7.37
CA CYS A 88 -8.23 -2.97 -7.12
C CYS A 88 -8.96 -3.78 -8.19
N ALA A 89 -10.07 -3.30 -8.74
CA ALA A 89 -10.78 -3.96 -9.85
C ALA A 89 -9.93 -4.06 -11.14
N ILE A 90 -8.99 -3.13 -11.33
CA ILE A 90 -8.02 -3.18 -12.43
C ILE A 90 -6.87 -4.14 -12.11
N LEU A 91 -6.36 -4.09 -10.87
CA LEU A 91 -5.17 -4.83 -10.45
C LEU A 91 -5.46 -6.30 -10.18
N ALA A 92 -6.54 -6.58 -9.47
CA ALA A 92 -6.92 -7.93 -9.06
C ALA A 92 -8.45 -8.01 -8.93
N PRO A 93 -9.19 -8.24 -10.03
CA PRO A 93 -10.65 -8.20 -10.04
C PRO A 93 -11.34 -9.14 -9.04
N ALA A 94 -10.69 -10.27 -8.70
CA ALA A 94 -11.19 -11.24 -7.74
C ALA A 94 -10.70 -10.99 -6.30
N ALA A 95 -9.88 -9.95 -6.07
CA ALA A 95 -9.38 -9.63 -4.74
C ALA A 95 -10.51 -9.18 -3.81
N ARG A 96 -10.44 -9.61 -2.55
CA ARG A 96 -11.23 -9.01 -1.50
C ARG A 96 -10.68 -7.62 -1.17
N VAL A 97 -11.55 -6.63 -0.97
CA VAL A 97 -11.17 -5.29 -0.52
C VAL A 97 -11.95 -4.96 0.74
N THR A 98 -11.24 -4.68 1.82
CA THR A 98 -11.84 -4.32 3.12
C THR A 98 -11.30 -2.95 3.54
N CYS A 99 -12.19 -1.99 3.80
CA CYS A 99 -11.85 -0.71 4.41
C CYS A 99 -12.24 -0.80 5.90
N LEU A 100 -11.30 -0.61 6.80
CA LEU A 100 -11.55 -0.67 8.25
C LEU A 100 -12.12 0.64 8.78
N GLY A 101 -11.81 1.77 8.11
CA GLY A 101 -12.38 3.07 8.41
C GLY A 101 -11.88 3.69 9.72
N TYR A 102 -10.68 3.34 10.16
CA TYR A 102 -10.05 4.08 11.26
C TYR A 102 -9.76 5.52 10.83
N PRO A 103 -9.77 6.47 11.75
CA PRO A 103 -9.46 7.85 11.40
C PRO A 103 -8.04 7.99 10.84
N ASP A 104 -7.88 8.81 9.81
CA ASP A 104 -6.57 9.18 9.26
C ASP A 104 -5.68 9.85 10.31
N CYS A 105 -4.39 9.55 10.32
CA CYS A 105 -3.39 9.88 11.33
C CYS A 105 -3.64 9.23 12.71
N ALA A 106 -4.45 8.16 12.76
CA ALA A 106 -4.77 7.42 13.97
C ALA A 106 -4.97 5.92 13.68
N ALA A 107 -4.18 5.36 12.78
CA ALA A 107 -4.17 3.92 12.55
C ALA A 107 -3.82 3.19 13.86
N PRO A 108 -4.58 2.13 14.23
CA PRO A 108 -4.30 1.42 15.47
C PRO A 108 -3.09 0.49 15.31
N ASP A 109 -2.34 0.30 16.40
CA ASP A 109 -1.27 -0.69 16.47
C ASP A 109 -1.37 -1.57 17.76
N ASP A 110 -2.53 -1.56 18.42
CA ASP A 110 -2.78 -2.32 19.64
C ASP A 110 -3.20 -3.77 19.40
N ALA A 111 -3.28 -4.56 20.49
CA ALA A 111 -3.62 -5.98 20.42
C ALA A 111 -5.05 -6.22 19.91
N GLN A 112 -6.01 -5.38 20.27
CA GLN A 112 -7.40 -5.52 19.83
C GLN A 112 -7.53 -5.33 18.32
N ALA A 113 -6.82 -4.33 17.76
CA ALA A 113 -6.78 -4.13 16.33
C ALA A 113 -6.10 -5.31 15.61
N ALA A 114 -5.01 -5.84 16.18
CA ALA A 114 -4.34 -7.02 15.64
C ALA A 114 -5.26 -8.24 15.60
N GLU A 115 -6.04 -8.50 16.67
CA GLU A 115 -7.04 -9.58 16.69
C GLU A 115 -8.12 -9.40 15.61
N ARG A 116 -8.64 -8.18 15.46
CA ARG A 116 -9.66 -7.86 14.46
C ARG A 116 -9.14 -8.06 13.03
N VAL A 117 -7.92 -7.60 12.75
CA VAL A 117 -7.30 -7.75 11.43
C VAL A 117 -6.92 -9.21 11.19
N SER A 118 -6.40 -9.92 12.20
CA SER A 118 -6.07 -11.35 12.13
C SER A 118 -7.27 -12.20 11.67
N ALA A 119 -8.47 -11.90 12.16
CA ALA A 119 -9.70 -12.60 11.77
C ALA A 119 -10.07 -12.43 10.27
N LEU A 120 -9.48 -11.46 9.58
CA LEU A 120 -9.69 -11.20 8.15
C LEU A 120 -8.66 -11.91 7.27
N ILE A 121 -7.53 -12.33 7.84
CA ILE A 121 -6.38 -12.87 7.11
C ILE A 121 -6.48 -14.38 7.01
N ALA A 122 -6.40 -14.89 5.78
CA ALA A 122 -6.36 -16.32 5.51
C ALA A 122 -5.16 -17.00 6.19
N PRO A 123 -5.25 -18.30 6.50
CA PRO A 123 -4.09 -19.08 6.96
C PRO A 123 -2.95 -19.03 5.94
N ASP A 124 -1.73 -19.16 6.45
CA ASP A 124 -0.48 -19.23 5.66
C ASP A 124 -0.24 -18.02 4.73
N ALA A 125 -0.92 -16.89 4.94
CA ALA A 125 -0.79 -15.72 4.08
C ALA A 125 0.60 -15.06 4.17
N LEU A 126 1.03 -14.47 3.04
CA LEU A 126 2.05 -13.44 3.02
C LEU A 126 1.36 -12.09 3.24
N VAL A 127 1.75 -11.40 4.31
CA VAL A 127 1.28 -10.05 4.64
C VAL A 127 2.35 -9.05 4.22
N LEU A 128 1.97 -8.10 3.38
CA LEU A 128 2.77 -6.93 3.05
C LEU A 128 2.17 -5.71 3.76
N ALA A 129 3.00 -4.99 4.50
CA ALA A 129 2.62 -3.76 5.18
C ALA A 129 3.58 -2.63 4.81
N THR A 130 3.24 -1.40 5.11
CA THR A 130 4.17 -0.28 4.97
C THR A 130 5.36 -0.43 5.93
N TRP A 131 6.47 0.21 5.58
CA TRP A 131 7.72 0.10 6.33
C TRP A 131 7.74 0.99 7.57
N GLU A 132 8.32 0.52 8.68
CA GLU A 132 8.34 1.24 9.96
C GLU A 132 9.19 2.53 9.94
N HIS A 133 10.11 2.66 8.98
CA HIS A 133 10.89 3.90 8.76
C HIS A 133 10.29 4.83 7.71
N ASP A 134 9.07 4.56 7.26
CA ASP A 134 8.32 5.52 6.48
C ASP A 134 7.98 6.75 7.35
N PRO A 135 8.12 8.00 6.85
CA PRO A 135 7.93 9.20 7.68
C PRO A 135 6.47 9.43 8.11
N HIS A 136 5.48 8.78 7.49
CA HIS A 136 4.08 8.96 7.86
C HIS A 136 3.70 8.14 9.10
N VAL A 137 3.00 8.76 10.06
CA VAL A 137 2.62 8.12 11.33
C VAL A 137 1.82 6.85 11.15
N ASP A 138 0.81 6.85 10.25
CA ASP A 138 -0.02 5.67 10.01
C ASP A 138 0.77 4.53 9.35
N HIS A 139 1.76 4.84 8.50
CA HIS A 139 2.64 3.83 7.91
C HIS A 139 3.44 3.10 8.98
N GLN A 140 3.98 3.85 9.94
CA GLN A 140 4.69 3.28 11.10
C GLN A 140 3.77 2.44 11.99
N GLN A 141 2.53 2.93 12.21
CA GLN A 141 1.54 2.21 13.02
C GLN A 141 1.09 0.91 12.33
N VAL A 142 0.84 0.94 11.03
CA VAL A 142 0.48 -0.26 10.26
C VAL A 142 1.65 -1.26 10.19
N ALA A 143 2.90 -0.80 10.12
CA ALA A 143 4.07 -1.66 10.26
C ALA A 143 4.07 -2.38 11.63
N ARG A 144 3.87 -1.65 12.73
CA ARG A 144 3.79 -2.23 14.08
C ARG A 144 2.61 -3.18 14.24
N LEU A 145 1.45 -2.85 13.66
CA LEU A 145 0.29 -3.74 13.60
C LEU A 145 0.63 -5.05 12.90
N ALA A 146 1.32 -5.00 11.76
CA ALA A 146 1.73 -6.18 11.01
C ALA A 146 2.76 -7.04 11.79
N MET A 147 3.71 -6.41 12.50
CA MET A 147 4.63 -7.13 13.38
C MET A 147 3.90 -7.84 14.53
N ARG A 148 2.86 -7.22 15.11
CA ARG A 148 2.01 -7.89 16.12
C ARG A 148 1.25 -9.07 15.53
N LEU A 149 0.71 -8.94 14.32
CA LEU A 149 0.05 -10.02 13.61
C LEU A 149 0.99 -11.23 13.43
N ALA A 150 2.21 -10.99 12.97
CA ALA A 150 3.22 -12.05 12.80
C ALA A 150 3.62 -12.70 14.15
N ALA A 151 3.69 -11.91 15.22
CA ALA A 151 3.95 -12.44 16.56
C ALA A 151 2.80 -13.29 17.12
N MET A 152 1.55 -13.00 16.74
CA MET A 152 0.36 -13.77 17.14
C MET A 152 0.11 -14.99 16.26
N ARG A 153 0.53 -14.96 15.00
CA ARG A 153 0.22 -15.92 13.95
C ARG A 153 1.51 -16.42 13.29
N ALA A 154 2.09 -17.48 13.82
CA ALA A 154 3.33 -18.07 13.32
C ALA A 154 3.22 -18.67 11.88
N ASP A 155 2.00 -18.85 11.38
CA ASP A 155 1.72 -19.29 10.02
C ASP A 155 1.89 -18.15 8.99
N LEU A 156 1.85 -16.89 9.41
CA LEU A 156 2.00 -15.76 8.50
C LEU A 156 3.46 -15.51 8.14
N ALA A 157 3.69 -15.21 6.86
CA ALA A 157 4.92 -14.56 6.43
C ALA A 157 4.70 -13.05 6.41
N LEU A 158 5.72 -12.27 6.76
CA LEU A 158 5.66 -10.81 6.78
C LEU A 158 6.75 -10.25 5.88
N ALA A 159 6.46 -9.17 5.17
CA ALA A 159 7.42 -8.30 4.53
C ALA A 159 6.86 -6.87 4.46
N PHE A 160 7.72 -5.91 4.15
CA PHE A 160 7.33 -4.51 4.12
C PHE A 160 7.52 -3.90 2.73
N TYR A 161 6.79 -2.82 2.45
CA TYR A 161 6.99 -2.01 1.26
C TYR A 161 7.11 -0.54 1.64
N PRO A 162 8.07 0.20 1.06
CA PRO A 162 8.21 1.62 1.32
C PRO A 162 7.34 2.45 0.37
N VAL A 163 6.63 3.43 0.90
CA VAL A 163 5.98 4.49 0.10
C VAL A 163 6.84 5.75 0.17
N TRP A 164 6.73 6.51 1.24
CA TRP A 164 7.56 7.70 1.45
C TRP A 164 8.96 7.37 1.97
N GLY A 165 9.11 6.22 2.63
CA GLY A 165 10.39 5.73 3.15
C GLY A 165 11.45 5.55 2.06
N ARG A 166 11.04 5.36 0.78
CA ARG A 166 11.98 5.27 -0.35
C ARG A 166 12.72 6.58 -0.66
N PHE A 167 12.22 7.71 -0.16
CA PHE A 167 12.82 9.03 -0.33
C PHE A 167 13.62 9.49 0.90
N THR A 168 13.98 8.58 1.79
CA THR A 168 14.77 8.82 3.00
C THR A 168 16.21 8.29 2.84
N ASP A 169 17.03 8.50 3.87
CA ASP A 169 18.41 7.99 3.92
C ASP A 169 18.52 6.67 4.72
N HIS A 170 17.39 6.05 5.10
CA HIS A 170 17.41 4.80 5.83
C HIS A 170 17.90 3.65 4.92
N ALA A 171 18.80 2.83 5.45
CA ALA A 171 19.27 1.62 4.76
C ALA A 171 18.42 0.42 5.16
N ALA A 172 18.12 -0.46 4.19
CA ALA A 172 17.42 -1.72 4.43
C ALA A 172 17.89 -2.79 3.45
N GLU A 173 17.75 -4.05 3.82
CA GLU A 173 17.90 -5.15 2.87
C GLU A 173 16.64 -5.24 2.01
N VAL A 174 16.80 -4.90 0.74
CA VAL A 174 15.67 -4.78 -0.18
C VAL A 174 15.74 -5.79 -1.32
N ARG A 175 14.59 -6.08 -1.90
CA ARG A 175 14.41 -6.83 -3.15
C ARG A 175 13.54 -6.01 -4.09
N LEU A 176 13.88 -5.99 -5.36
CA LEU A 176 13.07 -5.37 -6.40
C LEU A 176 12.07 -6.38 -6.95
N ILE A 177 10.86 -5.95 -7.25
CA ILE A 177 9.87 -6.80 -7.89
C ILE A 177 10.04 -6.73 -9.40
N ALA A 178 10.35 -7.86 -10.01
CA ALA A 178 10.40 -8.04 -11.46
C ALA A 178 8.97 -8.23 -11.99
N ALA A 179 8.23 -7.13 -12.09
CA ALA A 179 6.87 -7.12 -12.59
C ALA A 179 6.82 -7.22 -14.12
N SER A 180 5.73 -7.78 -14.65
CA SER A 180 5.48 -7.82 -16.10
C SER A 180 5.12 -6.43 -16.65
N ASP A 181 5.34 -6.21 -17.96
CA ASP A 181 4.92 -4.98 -18.64
C ASP A 181 3.41 -4.75 -18.51
N ALA A 182 2.63 -5.83 -18.53
CA ALA A 182 1.18 -5.78 -18.32
C ALA A 182 0.83 -5.28 -16.92
N ALA A 183 1.58 -5.70 -15.88
CA ALA A 183 1.41 -5.24 -14.51
C ALA A 183 1.75 -3.75 -14.36
N VAL A 184 2.84 -3.30 -14.97
CA VAL A 184 3.21 -1.87 -14.98
C VAL A 184 2.13 -1.03 -15.65
N ALA A 185 1.61 -1.50 -16.79
CA ALA A 185 0.51 -0.83 -17.50
C ALA A 185 -0.79 -0.83 -16.68
N ALA A 186 -1.10 -1.92 -15.96
CA ALA A 186 -2.26 -2.00 -15.06
C ALA A 186 -2.11 -1.06 -13.88
N LYS A 187 -0.94 -1.01 -13.24
CA LYS A 187 -0.62 -0.08 -12.15
C LYS A 187 -0.83 1.37 -12.55
N ARG A 188 -0.40 1.76 -13.76
CA ARG A 188 -0.63 3.12 -14.28
C ARG A 188 -2.12 3.45 -14.36
N ARG A 189 -2.95 2.52 -14.85
CA ARG A 189 -4.41 2.72 -14.93
C ARG A 189 -5.04 2.76 -13.53
N ALA A 190 -4.57 1.92 -12.61
CA ALA A 190 -5.06 1.87 -11.24
C ALA A 190 -4.74 3.15 -10.49
N LEU A 191 -3.50 3.67 -10.62
CA LEU A 191 -3.10 4.93 -9.99
C LEU A 191 -3.99 6.09 -10.46
N ALA A 192 -4.39 6.11 -11.73
CA ALA A 192 -5.30 7.12 -12.27
C ALA A 192 -6.73 7.05 -11.69
N CYS A 193 -7.10 5.97 -10.98
CA CYS A 193 -8.37 5.91 -10.26
C CYS A 193 -8.37 6.75 -8.98
N HIS A 194 -7.22 6.99 -8.36
CA HIS A 194 -7.07 7.77 -7.13
C HIS A 194 -7.09 9.28 -7.40
N ARG A 195 -8.12 9.75 -8.08
CA ARG A 195 -8.21 11.12 -8.59
C ARG A 195 -8.14 12.17 -7.50
N SER A 196 -8.70 11.90 -6.33
CA SER A 196 -8.69 12.83 -5.20
C SER A 196 -7.27 13.12 -4.67
N GLN A 197 -6.32 12.22 -4.94
CA GLN A 197 -4.93 12.32 -4.46
C GLN A 197 -3.94 12.60 -5.60
N MET A 198 -4.28 12.25 -6.85
CA MET A 198 -3.38 12.32 -8.00
C MET A 198 -3.66 13.51 -8.92
N THR A 199 -4.74 14.26 -8.65
CA THR A 199 -5.16 15.39 -9.50
C THR A 199 -5.66 16.56 -8.67
N GLY A 200 -5.85 17.72 -9.30
CA GLY A 200 -6.53 18.88 -8.67
C GLY A 200 -8.05 18.74 -8.57
N LEU A 201 -8.60 17.53 -8.38
CA LEU A 201 -10.05 17.31 -8.23
C LEU A 201 -10.64 18.08 -7.05
N ILE A 202 -9.89 18.18 -5.97
CA ILE A 202 -10.26 18.96 -4.78
C ILE A 202 -9.50 20.28 -4.85
N ASP A 203 -10.16 21.32 -5.29
CA ASP A 203 -9.56 22.62 -5.61
C ASP A 203 -9.92 23.73 -4.61
N ASP A 204 -10.70 23.42 -3.59
CA ASP A 204 -11.11 24.36 -2.54
C ASP A 204 -10.32 24.23 -1.23
N ASP A 205 -9.28 23.39 -1.21
CA ASP A 205 -8.30 23.29 -0.14
C ASP A 205 -6.86 23.39 -0.71
N PRO A 206 -6.30 24.61 -0.83
CA PRO A 206 -4.98 24.82 -1.43
C PRO A 206 -3.84 24.25 -0.59
N THR A 207 -4.10 23.84 0.66
CA THR A 207 -3.13 23.18 1.55
C THR A 207 -3.33 21.66 1.60
N GLY A 208 -4.36 21.16 0.92
CA GLY A 208 -4.63 19.73 0.82
C GLY A 208 -3.52 18.98 0.07
N PHE A 209 -3.43 17.70 0.36
CA PHE A 209 -2.41 16.85 -0.26
C PHE A 209 -2.80 16.47 -1.69
N VAL A 210 -1.92 16.75 -2.62
CA VAL A 210 -1.93 16.19 -3.99
C VAL A 210 -0.53 15.66 -4.28
N MET A 211 -0.45 14.41 -4.71
CA MET A 211 0.83 13.81 -5.09
C MET A 211 1.39 14.50 -6.33
N THR A 212 2.63 15.00 -6.23
CA THR A 212 3.29 15.70 -7.34
C THR A 212 3.50 14.77 -8.54
N ASP A 213 3.52 15.33 -9.75
CA ASP A 213 3.79 14.57 -10.99
C ASP A 213 5.13 13.83 -10.92
N THR A 214 6.14 14.41 -10.25
CA THR A 214 7.44 13.77 -10.04
C THR A 214 7.33 12.50 -9.21
N HIS A 215 6.58 12.52 -8.10
CA HIS A 215 6.37 11.33 -7.29
C HIS A 215 5.51 10.29 -8.04
N GLN A 216 4.44 10.71 -8.72
CA GLN A 216 3.63 9.80 -9.54
C GLN A 216 4.49 9.11 -10.61
N ALA A 217 5.31 9.88 -11.34
CA ALA A 217 6.22 9.35 -12.34
C ALA A 217 7.21 8.35 -11.72
N HIS A 218 7.75 8.65 -10.53
CA HIS A 218 8.67 7.74 -9.83
C HIS A 218 8.01 6.38 -9.57
N PHE A 219 6.80 6.34 -8.98
CA PHE A 219 6.10 5.09 -8.68
C PHE A 219 5.70 4.28 -9.94
N LEU A 220 5.64 4.93 -11.09
CA LEU A 220 5.29 4.32 -12.38
C LEU A 220 6.50 3.88 -13.22
N THR A 221 7.70 4.38 -12.93
CA THR A 221 8.90 4.12 -13.74
C THR A 221 9.97 3.32 -12.98
N HIS A 222 9.89 3.25 -11.66
CA HIS A 222 10.82 2.48 -10.84
C HIS A 222 10.16 1.19 -10.33
N PRO A 223 10.94 0.13 -10.12
CA PRO A 223 10.42 -1.11 -9.56
C PRO A 223 9.77 -0.93 -8.19
N GLU A 224 8.80 -1.78 -7.89
CA GLU A 224 8.31 -1.96 -6.53
C GLU A 224 9.38 -2.62 -5.67
N ILE A 225 9.38 -2.27 -4.40
CA ILE A 225 10.43 -2.66 -3.46
C ILE A 225 9.78 -3.41 -2.31
N VAL A 226 10.38 -4.54 -1.95
CA VAL A 226 10.02 -5.31 -0.77
C VAL A 226 11.23 -5.37 0.17
N ILE A 227 10.97 -5.19 1.45
CA ILE A 227 11.93 -5.21 2.55
C ILE A 227 11.63 -6.43 3.41
N ALA A 228 12.64 -7.23 3.74
CA ALA A 228 12.50 -8.31 4.70
C ALA A 228 12.23 -7.76 6.11
N PRO A 229 11.52 -8.52 7.00
CA PRO A 229 11.30 -8.13 8.37
C PRO A 229 12.58 -7.98 9.16
#